data_40e19e0a322ba3d327b88989f5a9074f
#
_entry.id   40e19e0a322ba3d327b88989f5a9074f
#
_cell.length_a   1.000
_cell.length_b   1.000
_cell.length_c   1.000
_cell.angle_alpha   90.00
_cell.angle_beta   90.00
_cell.angle_gamma   90.00
#
_symmetry.space_group_name_H-M   'P 1'
#
loop_
_entity.id
_entity.type
_entity.pdbx_description
1 polymer ?
#
loop_
_entity_poly.entity_id
_entity_poly.type
_entity_poly.pdbx_seq_one_letter_code
_entity_poly.pdbx_strand_id
1 'polypeptide(L)'
;MLFRSTLDVVNTGDRPVQIGSHYHFFEVNRALDFDRAAALGHRLDIPAGTAIRFEPGQRKTVTLVGFGGARELTGLNDLTQGTLTDDAARAAALARAKARGFKGA
;
A
#
# COMPACT_ATOMS: atom_id res chain seq x y z
N MET A 1 -0.68 -2.63 -19.96
CA MET A 1 -1.30 -3.66 -19.11
C MET A 1 -1.03 -3.34 -17.64
N LEU A 2 -2.06 -3.43 -16.80
CA LEU A 2 -1.91 -3.25 -15.36
C LEU A 2 -1.75 -4.62 -14.72
N PHE A 3 -0.75 -4.75 -13.85
CA PHE A 3 -0.56 -5.97 -13.09
C PHE A 3 -1.50 -6.00 -11.88
N ARG A 4 -2.08 -7.16 -11.63
CA ARG A 4 -2.91 -7.41 -10.45
C ARG A 4 -2.24 -8.45 -9.58
N SER A 5 -2.37 -8.27 -8.28
CA SER A 5 -1.88 -9.23 -7.29
C SER A 5 -2.82 -9.26 -6.10
N THR A 6 -2.79 -10.37 -5.37
CA THR A 6 -3.57 -10.50 -4.15
C THR A 6 -2.66 -10.53 -2.94
N LEU A 7 -3.10 -9.92 -1.85
CA LEU A 7 -2.37 -9.89 -0.59
C LEU A 7 -3.32 -10.14 0.57
N ASP A 8 -2.82 -10.82 1.58
CA ASP A 8 -3.50 -10.91 2.87
C ASP A 8 -3.09 -9.72 3.73
N VAL A 9 -4.07 -9.03 4.30
CA VAL A 9 -3.88 -7.86 5.14
C VAL A 9 -4.52 -8.11 6.49
N VAL A 10 -3.77 -7.83 7.56
CA VAL A 10 -4.27 -7.95 8.93
C VAL A 10 -4.20 -6.59 9.60
N ASN A 11 -5.31 -6.15 10.19
CA ASN A 11 -5.30 -4.96 11.03
C ASN A 11 -4.82 -5.36 12.42
N THR A 12 -3.60 -4.97 12.78
CA THR A 12 -3.00 -5.29 14.08
C THR A 12 -3.30 -4.25 15.15
N GLY A 13 -4.00 -3.18 14.79
CA GLY A 13 -4.38 -2.12 15.72
C GLY A 13 -5.67 -2.42 16.46
N ASP A 14 -6.13 -1.43 17.23
CA ASP A 14 -7.34 -1.54 18.03
C ASP A 14 -8.50 -0.71 17.46
N ARG A 15 -8.32 -0.14 16.26
CA ARG A 15 -9.31 0.70 15.58
C ARG A 15 -9.52 0.24 14.15
N PRO A 16 -10.74 0.41 13.60
CA PRO A 16 -10.97 0.13 12.19
C PRO A 16 -10.15 1.08 11.30
N VAL A 17 -9.71 0.57 10.15
CA VAL A 17 -9.00 1.35 9.15
C VAL A 17 -9.76 1.23 7.83
N GLN A 18 -9.99 2.35 7.16
CA GLN A 18 -10.68 2.39 5.86
C GLN A 18 -9.75 2.98 4.83
N ILE A 19 -9.56 2.27 3.71
CA ILE A 19 -8.62 2.65 2.65
C ILE A 19 -9.39 2.89 1.36
N GLY A 20 -9.21 4.07 0.77
CA GLY A 20 -9.85 4.43 -0.49
C GLY A 20 -9.19 3.79 -1.70
N SER A 21 -9.93 3.78 -2.81
CA SER A 21 -9.54 3.08 -4.05
C SER A 21 -8.24 3.60 -4.67
N HIS A 22 -7.93 4.89 -4.53
CA HIS A 22 -6.79 5.53 -5.18
C HIS A 22 -5.63 5.83 -4.24
N TYR A 23 -5.68 5.32 -3.01
CA TYR A 23 -4.58 5.47 -2.07
C TYR A 23 -3.44 4.52 -2.46
N HIS A 24 -2.20 5.00 -2.41
CA HIS A 24 -1.02 4.16 -2.63
C HIS A 24 -0.93 3.13 -1.50
N PHE A 25 -1.25 1.88 -1.79
CA PHE A 25 -1.47 0.87 -0.74
C PHE A 25 -0.22 0.61 0.10
N PHE A 26 0.96 0.75 -0.49
CA PHE A 26 2.23 0.63 0.22
C PHE A 26 2.31 1.53 1.46
N GLU A 27 1.68 2.71 1.42
CA GLU A 27 1.80 3.75 2.44
C GLU A 27 0.64 3.79 3.43
N VAL A 28 -0.27 2.81 3.39
CA VAL A 28 -1.42 2.80 4.30
C VAL A 28 -0.98 2.62 5.74
N ASN A 29 -1.92 2.87 6.66
CA ASN A 29 -1.73 2.83 8.10
C ASN A 29 -0.71 1.78 8.54
N ARG A 30 0.25 2.18 9.36
CA ARG A 30 1.34 1.30 9.82
C ARG A 30 0.87 0.08 10.60
N ALA A 31 -0.33 0.12 11.16
CA ALA A 31 -0.91 -1.02 11.90
C ALA A 31 -1.42 -2.14 10.99
N LEU A 32 -1.59 -1.88 9.69
CA LEU A 32 -1.93 -2.91 8.73
C LEU A 32 -0.68 -3.71 8.37
N ASP A 33 -0.72 -5.02 8.61
CA ASP A 33 0.40 -5.92 8.34
C ASP A 33 0.15 -6.68 7.05
N PHE A 34 1.04 -6.50 6.09
CA PHE A 34 1.01 -7.17 4.78
C PHE A 34 2.38 -7.02 4.11
N ASP A 35 2.58 -7.71 3.00
CA ASP A 35 3.82 -7.59 2.21
C ASP A 35 3.87 -6.22 1.53
N ARG A 36 4.49 -5.26 2.17
CA ARG A 36 4.56 -3.90 1.66
C ARG A 36 5.36 -3.79 0.37
N ALA A 37 6.39 -4.59 0.21
CA ALA A 37 7.17 -4.58 -1.03
C ALA A 37 6.30 -4.95 -2.24
N ALA A 38 5.41 -5.92 -2.09
CA ALA A 38 4.49 -6.33 -3.15
C ALA A 38 3.47 -5.25 -3.48
N ALA A 39 3.14 -4.37 -2.52
CA ALA A 39 2.17 -3.30 -2.70
C ALA A 39 2.76 -2.02 -3.29
N LEU A 40 4.07 -1.94 -3.42
CA LEU A 40 4.74 -0.74 -3.90
C LEU A 40 4.31 -0.42 -5.34
N GLY A 41 3.77 0.78 -5.56
CA GLY A 41 3.25 1.20 -6.86
C GLY A 41 1.85 0.65 -7.19
N HIS A 42 1.13 0.15 -6.18
CA HIS A 42 -0.20 -0.45 -6.37
C HIS A 42 -1.26 0.23 -5.54
N ARG A 43 -2.50 0.09 -5.97
CA ARG A 43 -3.71 0.55 -5.28
C ARG A 43 -4.73 -0.59 -5.22
N LEU A 44 -5.76 -0.43 -4.38
CA LEU A 44 -6.84 -1.40 -4.35
C LEU A 44 -7.57 -1.47 -5.70
N ASP A 45 -7.81 -2.68 -6.18
CA ASP A 45 -8.58 -2.92 -7.42
C ASP A 45 -10.07 -2.96 -7.07
N ILE A 46 -10.63 -1.80 -6.78
CA ILE A 46 -12.04 -1.61 -6.44
C ILE A 46 -12.58 -0.40 -7.23
N PRO A 47 -13.91 -0.28 -7.36
CA PRO A 47 -14.47 0.87 -8.09
C PRO A 47 -14.00 2.21 -7.54
N ALA A 48 -13.74 3.16 -8.43
CA ALA A 48 -13.29 4.50 -8.07
C ALA A 48 -14.26 5.15 -7.08
N GLY A 49 -13.72 5.78 -6.05
CA GLY A 49 -14.50 6.44 -5.02
C GLY A 49 -15.03 5.54 -3.93
N THR A 50 -14.77 4.23 -4.00
CA THR A 50 -15.13 3.30 -2.93
C THR A 50 -13.95 3.03 -2.01
N ALA A 51 -14.17 2.27 -0.93
CA ALA A 51 -13.15 1.98 0.06
C ALA A 51 -13.37 0.59 0.65
N ILE A 52 -12.30 0.01 1.21
CA ILE A 52 -12.36 -1.24 1.97
C ILE A 52 -12.08 -0.90 3.43
N ARG A 53 -12.88 -1.48 4.33
CA ARG A 53 -12.73 -1.33 5.77
C ARG A 53 -12.09 -2.58 6.36
N PHE A 54 -11.06 -2.38 7.20
CA PHE A 54 -10.36 -3.44 7.91
C PHE A 54 -10.67 -3.31 9.40
N GLU A 55 -11.39 -4.29 9.95
CA GLU A 55 -11.70 -4.29 11.39
C GLU A 55 -10.49 -4.75 12.22
N PRO A 56 -10.39 -4.33 13.49
CA PRO A 56 -9.29 -4.77 14.35
C PRO A 56 -9.20 -6.30 14.43
N GLY A 57 -8.00 -6.84 14.21
CA GLY A 57 -7.75 -8.28 14.23
C GLY A 57 -8.24 -9.04 13.01
N GLN A 58 -8.93 -8.38 12.08
CA GLN A 58 -9.47 -9.04 10.89
C GLN A 58 -8.36 -9.27 9.85
N ARG A 59 -8.33 -10.49 9.31
CA ARG A 59 -7.53 -10.81 8.14
C ARG A 59 -8.43 -10.75 6.91
N LYS A 60 -7.99 -10.03 5.89
CA LYS A 60 -8.76 -9.87 4.65
C LYS A 60 -7.82 -9.98 3.45
N THR A 61 -8.22 -10.77 2.45
CA THR A 61 -7.49 -10.85 1.18
C THR A 61 -8.00 -9.75 0.26
N VAL A 62 -7.10 -8.96 -0.29
CA VAL A 62 -7.44 -7.87 -1.22
C VAL A 62 -6.71 -8.06 -2.54
N THR A 63 -7.29 -7.52 -3.61
CA THR A 63 -6.65 -7.47 -4.92
C THR A 63 -6.12 -6.07 -5.16
N LEU A 64 -4.87 -5.99 -5.58
CA LEU A 64 -4.20 -4.73 -5.93
C LEU A 64 -3.95 -4.66 -7.41
N VAL A 65 -3.92 -3.44 -7.94
CA VAL A 65 -3.59 -3.16 -9.34
C VAL A 65 -2.54 -2.06 -9.37
N GLY A 66 -1.58 -2.15 -10.31
CA GLY A 66 -0.55 -1.15 -10.46
C GLY A 66 -1.14 0.19 -10.90
N PHE A 67 -0.54 1.29 -10.42
CA PHE A 67 -0.85 2.61 -10.96
C PHE A 67 -0.44 2.66 -12.42
N GLY A 68 -1.25 3.30 -13.26
CA GLY A 68 -0.94 3.49 -14.66
C GLY A 68 0.09 4.60 -14.88
N GLY A 69 0.47 4.79 -16.15
CA GLY A 69 1.38 5.84 -16.55
C GLY A 69 2.83 5.61 -16.09
N ALA A 70 3.52 6.69 -15.79
CA ALA A 70 4.94 6.68 -15.42
C ALA A 70 5.20 6.24 -13.97
N ARG A 71 4.16 5.94 -13.21
CA ARG A 71 4.24 5.60 -11.79
C ARG A 71 4.89 6.67 -10.94
N GLU A 72 4.68 7.92 -11.33
CA GLU A 72 5.06 9.04 -10.50
C GLU A 72 4.07 9.17 -9.35
N LEU A 73 4.56 9.10 -8.14
CA LEU A 73 3.74 9.17 -6.94
C LEU A 73 4.33 10.20 -5.99
N THR A 74 3.44 11.04 -5.43
CA THR A 74 3.79 11.85 -4.28
C THR A 74 3.37 11.05 -3.06
N GLY A 75 4.30 10.79 -2.16
CA GLY A 75 4.03 9.97 -1.00
C GLY A 75 3.04 10.61 -0.05
N LEU A 76 1.93 9.91 0.22
CA LEU A 76 0.89 10.39 1.14
C LEU A 76 1.35 10.34 2.59
N ASN A 77 2.24 9.41 2.93
CA ASN A 77 2.92 9.32 4.22
C ASN A 77 4.42 9.59 4.09
N ASP A 78 4.79 10.28 3.02
CA ASP A 78 6.17 10.70 2.74
C ASP A 78 7.13 9.51 2.63
N LEU A 79 6.64 8.36 2.20
CA LEU A 79 7.46 7.17 1.98
C LEU A 79 8.01 7.07 0.57
N THR A 80 7.23 7.54 -0.42
CA THR A 80 7.63 7.50 -1.82
C THR A 80 7.54 8.89 -2.42
N GLN A 81 8.46 9.19 -3.32
CA GLN A 81 8.46 10.42 -4.10
C GLN A 81 9.04 10.11 -5.47
N GLY A 82 8.45 10.71 -6.51
CA GLY A 82 8.93 10.55 -7.87
C GLY A 82 8.57 9.21 -8.48
N THR A 83 9.42 8.72 -9.34
CA THR A 83 9.16 7.54 -10.17
C THR A 83 9.61 6.26 -9.48
N LEU A 84 8.74 5.23 -9.47
CA LEU A 84 9.06 3.92 -8.89
C LEU A 84 9.62 2.93 -9.92
N THR A 85 10.21 3.42 -11.00
CA THR A 85 10.85 2.57 -12.02
C THR A 85 12.30 2.23 -11.68
N ASP A 86 12.87 2.91 -10.69
CA ASP A 86 14.25 2.76 -10.27
C ASP A 86 14.33 1.87 -9.02
N ASP A 87 15.15 0.83 -9.07
CA ASP A 87 15.34 -0.08 -7.94
C ASP A 87 15.87 0.63 -6.70
N ALA A 88 16.72 1.64 -6.87
CA ALA A 88 17.24 2.42 -5.75
C ALA A 88 16.12 3.22 -5.07
N ALA A 89 15.21 3.80 -5.84
CA ALA A 89 14.04 4.52 -5.30
C ALA A 89 13.11 3.57 -4.55
N ARG A 90 12.91 2.37 -5.07
CA ARG A 90 12.08 1.34 -4.42
C ARG A 90 12.71 0.89 -3.11
N ALA A 91 14.00 0.62 -3.10
CA ALA A 91 14.73 0.22 -1.89
C ALA A 91 14.70 1.33 -0.83
N ALA A 92 14.85 2.60 -1.26
CA ALA A 92 14.78 3.73 -0.34
C ALA A 92 13.39 3.88 0.29
N ALA A 93 12.33 3.66 -0.49
CA ALA A 93 10.96 3.71 0.03
C ALA A 93 10.72 2.62 1.09
N LEU A 94 11.18 1.39 0.83
CA LEU A 94 11.09 0.29 1.79
C LEU A 94 11.86 0.58 3.06
N ALA A 95 13.07 1.13 2.94
CA ALA A 95 13.88 1.50 4.09
C ALA A 95 13.21 2.56 4.95
N ARG A 96 12.58 3.57 4.33
CA ARG A 96 11.82 4.59 5.06
C ARG A 96 10.63 3.99 5.79
N ALA A 97 9.89 3.11 5.14
CA ALA A 97 8.73 2.43 5.75
C ALA A 97 9.15 1.61 6.96
N LYS A 98 10.23 0.85 6.83
CA LYS A 98 10.77 0.03 7.91
C LYS A 98 11.21 0.90 9.09
N ALA A 99 11.93 1.99 8.81
CA ALA A 99 12.41 2.91 9.84
C ALA A 99 11.28 3.60 10.59
N ARG A 100 10.12 3.80 9.96
CA ARG A 100 8.95 4.44 10.56
C ARG A 100 7.97 3.45 11.19
N GLY A 101 8.31 2.15 11.24
CA GLY A 101 7.50 1.13 11.88
C GLY A 101 6.29 0.66 11.10
N PHE A 102 6.28 0.82 9.79
CA PHE A 102 5.22 0.27 8.94
C PHE A 102 5.38 -1.24 8.86
N LYS A 103 4.37 -1.98 9.33
CA LYS A 103 4.44 -3.44 9.40
C LYS A 103 4.50 -4.07 8.01
N GLY A 104 5.30 -5.15 7.89
CA GLY A 104 5.48 -5.85 6.63
C GLY A 104 6.52 -5.23 5.70
N ALA A 105 7.13 -4.14 6.09
CA ALA A 105 8.16 -3.48 5.28
C ALA A 105 9.54 -4.13 5.46
#